data_cdb7dc546393c536b7af10f5fa87d6f6
#
_entry.id   cdb7dc546393c536b7af10f5fa87d6f6
#
_cell.length_a   1.000
_cell.length_b   1.000
_cell.length_c   1.000
_cell.angle_alpha   90.00
_cell.angle_beta   90.00
_cell.angle_gamma   90.00
#
_symmetry.space_group_name_H-M   'P 1'
#
loop_
_entity.id
_entity.type
_entity.pdbx_description
1 polymer ?
#
loop_
_entity_poly.entity_id
_entity_poly.type
_entity_poly.pdbx_seq_one_letter_code
_entity_poly.pdbx_strand_id
1 'polypeptide(L)'
;MEETQQQNPSVNEDTARIEAVRSFLCSYQLAADMLHLKRYERKRAYRFDDEFDCEDILSGNEAFWRARMYAVGSLIEKMKNGREKLMIYYHYVRGESIEHTANLLDVSRRTGYRLHDRGLRSAAFLYERMKKEDPLLR
;
A
#
# COMPACT_ATOMS: atom_id res chain seq x y z
N MET A 1 22.44 -22.12 -32.55
CA MET A 1 21.88 -22.59 -31.27
C MET A 1 21.32 -21.40 -30.54
N GLU A 2 20.03 -21.28 -30.61
CA GLU A 2 19.35 -20.26 -29.85
C GLU A 2 19.35 -20.72 -28.38
N GLU A 3 20.15 -20.05 -27.54
CA GLU A 3 19.96 -20.14 -26.12
C GLU A 3 18.63 -19.46 -25.81
N THR A 4 17.57 -20.24 -25.79
CA THR A 4 16.35 -19.80 -25.12
C THR A 4 16.72 -19.57 -23.67
N GLN A 5 16.84 -18.31 -23.30
CA GLN A 5 16.85 -17.95 -21.90
C GLN A 5 15.53 -18.46 -21.31
N GLN A 6 15.60 -19.65 -20.76
CA GLN A 6 14.51 -20.13 -19.92
C GLN A 6 14.49 -19.23 -18.69
N GLN A 7 13.69 -18.18 -18.76
CA GLN A 7 13.33 -17.43 -17.59
C GLN A 7 12.66 -18.42 -16.65
N ASN A 8 13.29 -18.63 -15.51
CA ASN A 8 12.76 -19.52 -14.49
C ASN A 8 11.35 -19.06 -14.12
N PRO A 9 10.29 -19.86 -14.35
CA PRO A 9 8.91 -19.43 -14.10
C PRO A 9 8.70 -18.95 -12.66
N SER A 10 9.41 -19.54 -11.70
CA SER A 10 9.31 -19.16 -10.28
C SER A 10 9.81 -17.75 -10.01
N VAL A 11 10.88 -17.31 -10.68
CA VAL A 11 11.42 -15.94 -10.53
C VAL A 11 10.44 -14.92 -11.08
N ASN A 12 9.81 -15.20 -12.21
CA ASN A 12 8.81 -14.31 -12.80
C ASN A 12 7.55 -14.20 -11.93
N GLU A 13 7.12 -15.32 -11.34
CA GLU A 13 5.98 -15.33 -10.43
C GLU A 13 6.27 -14.53 -9.16
N ASP A 14 7.46 -14.68 -8.58
CA ASP A 14 7.86 -13.93 -7.39
C ASP A 14 7.95 -12.44 -7.69
N THR A 15 8.52 -12.07 -8.82
CA THR A 15 8.57 -10.65 -9.25
C THR A 15 7.18 -10.08 -9.44
N ALA A 16 6.27 -10.83 -10.06
CA ALA A 16 4.88 -10.40 -10.25
C ALA A 16 4.16 -10.23 -8.91
N ARG A 17 4.38 -11.11 -7.95
CA ARG A 17 3.80 -11.01 -6.61
C ARG A 17 4.31 -9.78 -5.86
N ILE A 18 5.62 -9.52 -5.94
CA ILE A 18 6.24 -8.35 -5.31
C ILE A 18 5.69 -7.06 -5.93
N GLU A 19 5.56 -7.00 -7.25
CA GLU A 19 4.99 -5.83 -7.93
C GLU A 19 3.51 -5.62 -7.56
N ALA A 20 2.75 -6.71 -7.45
CA ALA A 20 1.34 -6.65 -7.05
C ALA A 20 1.19 -6.09 -5.63
N VAL A 21 1.99 -6.57 -4.66
CA VAL A 21 1.91 -6.05 -3.29
C VAL A 21 2.44 -4.62 -3.20
N ARG A 22 3.46 -4.27 -3.98
CA ARG A 22 3.97 -2.90 -4.03
C ARG A 22 2.87 -1.94 -4.48
N SER A 23 2.17 -2.27 -5.56
CA SER A 23 1.04 -1.48 -6.06
C SER A 23 -0.07 -1.36 -5.02
N PHE A 24 -0.38 -2.45 -4.32
CA PHE A 24 -1.37 -2.48 -3.25
C PHE A 24 -0.96 -1.55 -2.10
N LEU A 25 0.29 -1.62 -1.65
CA LEU A 25 0.80 -0.77 -0.58
C LEU A 25 0.82 0.71 -1.00
N CYS A 26 1.22 0.99 -2.24
CA CYS A 26 1.21 2.36 -2.77
C CYS A 26 -0.19 2.95 -2.85
N SER A 27 -1.22 2.11 -2.95
CA SER A 27 -2.62 2.57 -2.99
C SER A 27 -3.07 3.25 -1.71
N TYR A 28 -2.35 3.05 -0.58
CA TYR A 28 -2.66 3.75 0.67
C TYR A 28 -2.51 5.26 0.51
N GLN A 29 -1.39 5.73 -0.05
CA GLN A 29 -1.16 7.17 -0.25
C GLN A 29 -2.19 7.76 -1.20
N LEU A 30 -2.49 7.04 -2.28
CA LEU A 30 -3.52 7.48 -3.22
C LEU A 30 -4.88 7.58 -2.52
N ALA A 31 -5.24 6.58 -1.71
CA ALA A 31 -6.51 6.58 -0.97
C ALA A 31 -6.57 7.75 0.01
N ALA A 32 -5.48 8.01 0.74
CA ALA A 32 -5.40 9.13 1.68
C ALA A 32 -5.56 10.47 0.95
N ASP A 33 -4.89 10.63 -0.19
CA ASP A 33 -4.99 11.85 -1.01
C ASP A 33 -6.41 12.04 -1.56
N MET A 34 -7.04 10.97 -2.03
CA MET A 34 -8.40 11.02 -2.56
C MET A 34 -9.41 11.39 -1.48
N LEU A 35 -9.25 10.85 -0.26
CA LEU A 35 -10.12 11.21 0.87
C LEU A 35 -9.92 12.67 1.29
N HIS A 36 -8.67 13.15 1.26
CA HIS A 36 -8.38 14.55 1.58
C HIS A 36 -9.00 15.49 0.55
N LEU A 37 -8.88 15.17 -0.73
CA LEU A 37 -9.47 15.94 -1.82
C LEU A 37 -10.99 15.99 -1.70
N LYS A 38 -11.64 14.87 -1.38
CA LYS A 38 -13.09 14.80 -1.20
C LYS A 38 -13.57 15.65 -0.02
N ARG A 39 -12.82 15.63 1.07
CA ARG A 39 -13.12 16.51 2.22
C ARG A 39 -13.02 17.98 1.84
N TYR A 40 -12.03 18.33 1.03
CA TYR A 40 -11.85 19.70 0.54
C TYR A 40 -13.02 20.09 -0.37
N GLU A 41 -13.40 19.25 -1.31
CA GLU A 41 -14.52 19.49 -2.22
C GLU A 41 -15.84 19.63 -1.46
N ARG A 42 -16.07 18.80 -0.44
CA ARG A 42 -17.24 18.86 0.42
C ARG A 42 -17.31 20.19 1.17
N LYS A 43 -16.21 20.65 1.75
CA LYS A 43 -16.13 21.95 2.44
C LYS A 43 -16.38 23.10 1.49
N ARG A 44 -15.87 23.01 0.27
CA ARG A 44 -16.09 24.02 -0.77
C ARG A 44 -17.54 24.08 -1.20
N ALA A 45 -18.15 22.94 -1.46
CA ALA A 45 -19.56 22.85 -1.85
C ALA A 45 -20.47 23.38 -0.73
N TYR A 46 -20.17 23.08 0.52
CA TYR A 46 -20.92 23.57 1.67
C TYR A 46 -20.87 25.09 1.82
N ARG A 47 -19.78 25.73 1.38
CA ARG A 47 -19.66 27.19 1.40
C ARG A 47 -20.50 27.88 0.32
N PHE A 48 -20.69 27.24 -0.83
CA PHE A 48 -21.28 27.87 -2.00
C PHE A 48 -22.71 27.45 -2.30
N ASP A 49 -23.17 26.33 -1.75
CA ASP A 49 -24.50 25.80 -2.03
C ASP A 49 -25.03 25.01 -0.84
N ASP A 50 -25.88 25.66 -0.03
CA ASP A 50 -26.46 25.04 1.17
C ASP A 50 -27.49 23.93 0.84
N GLU A 51 -27.93 23.83 -0.42
CA GLU A 51 -28.94 22.86 -0.85
C GLU A 51 -28.30 21.59 -1.48
N PHE A 52 -27.02 21.57 -1.72
CA PHE A 52 -26.35 20.45 -2.39
C PHE A 52 -25.91 19.39 -1.38
N ASP A 53 -26.58 18.26 -1.37
CA ASP A 53 -26.21 17.13 -0.52
C ASP A 53 -25.06 16.35 -1.15
N CYS A 54 -23.84 16.78 -0.85
CA CYS A 54 -22.63 16.14 -1.35
C CYS A 54 -22.38 14.76 -0.72
N GLU A 55 -23.04 14.43 0.38
CA GLU A 55 -22.80 13.18 1.09
C GLU A 55 -23.20 11.96 0.27
N ASP A 56 -24.33 12.03 -0.41
CA ASP A 56 -24.85 10.89 -1.20
C ASP A 56 -24.01 10.60 -2.45
N ILE A 57 -23.41 11.63 -3.06
CA ILE A 57 -22.62 11.48 -4.28
C ILE A 57 -21.22 10.96 -3.98
N LEU A 58 -20.64 11.37 -2.85
CA LEU A 58 -19.26 11.05 -2.50
C LEU A 58 -19.13 9.83 -1.59
N SER A 59 -20.20 9.40 -0.92
CA SER A 59 -20.18 8.36 0.11
C SER A 59 -19.67 7.00 -0.39
N GLY A 60 -20.10 6.56 -1.57
CA GLY A 60 -19.68 5.29 -2.14
C GLY A 60 -18.18 5.23 -2.44
N ASN A 61 -17.64 6.32 -2.99
CA ASN A 61 -16.22 6.45 -3.28
C ASN A 61 -15.38 6.59 -2.02
N GLU A 62 -15.88 7.29 -1.01
CA GLU A 62 -15.22 7.38 0.29
C GLU A 62 -15.12 6.01 0.96
N ALA A 63 -16.19 5.22 0.93
CA ALA A 63 -16.19 3.87 1.48
C ALA A 63 -15.13 3.00 0.81
N PHE A 64 -14.99 3.12 -0.52
CA PHE A 64 -13.97 2.41 -1.29
C PHE A 64 -12.55 2.78 -0.82
N TRP A 65 -12.26 4.08 -0.72
CA TRP A 65 -10.93 4.54 -0.32
C TRP A 65 -10.61 4.20 1.13
N ARG A 66 -11.58 4.32 2.03
CA ARG A 66 -11.41 3.91 3.44
C ARG A 66 -11.17 2.41 3.57
N ALA A 67 -11.90 1.61 2.81
CA ALA A 67 -11.70 0.17 2.80
C ALA A 67 -10.31 -0.20 2.30
N ARG A 68 -9.79 0.53 1.29
CA ARG A 68 -8.44 0.34 0.77
C ARG A 68 -7.38 0.65 1.83
N MET A 69 -7.52 1.78 2.52
CA MET A 69 -6.61 2.14 3.61
C MET A 69 -6.64 1.10 4.73
N TYR A 70 -7.82 0.64 5.09
CA TYR A 70 -7.98 -0.39 6.11
C TYR A 70 -7.32 -1.70 5.69
N ALA A 71 -7.49 -2.11 4.45
CA ALA A 71 -6.90 -3.34 3.92
C ALA A 71 -5.37 -3.30 3.95
N VAL A 72 -4.77 -2.18 3.54
CA VAL A 72 -3.31 -1.98 3.61
C VAL A 72 -2.83 -2.03 5.05
N GLY A 73 -3.50 -1.31 5.94
CA GLY A 73 -3.18 -1.32 7.37
C GLY A 73 -3.26 -2.71 7.99
N SER A 74 -4.29 -3.47 7.66
CA SER A 74 -4.46 -4.86 8.12
C SER A 74 -3.32 -5.76 7.66
N LEU A 75 -2.89 -5.62 6.42
CA LEU A 75 -1.76 -6.40 5.90
C LEU A 75 -0.49 -6.12 6.68
N ILE A 76 -0.18 -4.83 6.88
CA ILE A 76 1.01 -4.42 7.62
C ILE A 76 0.95 -4.92 9.06
N GLU A 77 -0.21 -4.83 9.70
CA GLU A 77 -0.40 -5.29 11.07
C GLU A 77 -0.13 -6.79 11.22
N LYS A 78 -0.41 -7.58 10.20
CA LYS A 78 -0.16 -9.03 10.20
C LYS A 78 1.31 -9.39 10.00
N MET A 79 2.16 -8.47 9.59
CA MET A 79 3.60 -8.72 9.44
C MET A 79 4.22 -9.04 10.81
N LYS A 80 5.06 -10.06 10.85
CA LYS A 80 5.62 -10.58 12.12
C LYS A 80 6.95 -9.93 12.49
N ASN A 81 7.81 -9.63 11.50
CA ASN A 81 9.12 -9.03 11.76
C ASN A 81 8.95 -7.54 12.04
N GLY A 82 9.30 -7.10 13.24
CA GLY A 82 9.09 -5.72 13.67
C GLY A 82 9.81 -4.67 12.83
N ARG A 83 11.07 -4.91 12.47
CA ARG A 83 11.85 -3.96 11.67
C ARG A 83 11.37 -3.87 10.23
N GLU A 84 11.06 -5.01 9.61
CA GLU A 84 10.48 -5.05 8.27
C GLU A 84 9.11 -4.37 8.25
N LYS A 85 8.29 -4.64 9.24
CA LYS A 85 6.98 -4.01 9.42
C LYS A 85 7.08 -2.50 9.53
N LEU A 86 8.00 -1.99 10.36
CA LEU A 86 8.21 -0.55 10.52
C LEU A 86 8.72 0.08 9.23
N MET A 87 9.62 -0.58 8.51
CA MET A 87 10.11 -0.07 7.23
C MET A 87 8.97 0.07 6.22
N ILE A 88 8.13 -0.94 6.08
CA ILE A 88 6.98 -0.91 5.17
C ILE A 88 5.97 0.14 5.62
N TYR A 89 5.69 0.23 6.90
CA TYR A 89 4.76 1.22 7.46
C TYR A 89 5.24 2.66 7.19
N TYR A 90 6.47 2.99 7.57
CA TYR A 90 6.97 4.36 7.39
C TYR A 90 7.08 4.74 5.93
N HIS A 91 7.50 3.82 5.08
CA HIS A 91 7.68 4.12 3.66
C HIS A 91 6.34 4.25 2.91
N TYR A 92 5.43 3.29 3.07
CA TYR A 92 4.19 3.24 2.30
C TYR A 92 3.01 3.98 2.94
N VAL A 93 2.92 3.99 4.26
CA VAL A 93 1.82 4.66 4.97
C VAL A 93 2.20 6.11 5.32
N ARG A 94 3.38 6.31 5.86
CA ARG A 94 3.84 7.64 6.28
C ARG A 94 4.49 8.45 5.15
N GLY A 95 4.84 7.83 4.03
CA GLY A 95 5.44 8.53 2.89
C GLY A 95 6.91 8.89 3.08
N GLU A 96 7.60 8.24 4.02
CA GLU A 96 9.01 8.53 4.29
C GLU A 96 9.92 7.80 3.29
N SER A 97 11.07 8.37 2.97
CA SER A 97 12.07 7.69 2.14
C SER A 97 12.66 6.49 2.87
N ILE A 98 13.20 5.54 2.12
CA ILE A 98 13.88 4.38 2.71
C ILE A 98 15.08 4.83 3.54
N GLU A 99 15.86 5.79 3.04
CA GLU A 99 17.02 6.34 3.77
C GLU A 99 16.62 7.01 5.08
N HIS A 100 15.58 7.82 5.05
CA HIS A 100 15.08 8.48 6.26
C HIS A 100 14.57 7.47 7.27
N THR A 101 13.84 6.47 6.81
CA THR A 101 13.34 5.40 7.65
C THR A 101 14.49 4.59 8.27
N ALA A 102 15.55 4.31 7.49
CA ALA A 102 16.74 3.66 8.01
C ALA A 102 17.36 4.44 9.17
N ASN A 103 17.43 5.78 9.03
CA ASN A 103 17.89 6.65 10.12
C ASN A 103 17.00 6.55 11.36
N LEU A 104 15.68 6.54 11.17
CA LEU A 104 14.73 6.39 12.28
C LEU A 104 14.88 5.05 13.01
N LEU A 105 15.21 4.00 12.27
CA LEU A 105 15.40 2.66 12.83
C LEU A 105 16.83 2.43 13.35
N ASP A 106 17.70 3.43 13.22
CA ASP A 106 19.10 3.36 13.63
C ASP A 106 19.86 2.22 12.93
N VAL A 107 19.65 2.09 11.62
CA VAL A 107 20.33 1.12 10.78
C VAL A 107 21.01 1.83 9.61
N SER A 108 21.98 1.17 8.98
CA SER A 108 22.63 1.70 7.79
C SER A 108 21.65 1.76 6.61
N ARG A 109 21.96 2.63 5.64
CA ARG A 109 21.19 2.73 4.39
C ARG A 109 21.06 1.37 3.71
N ARG A 110 22.14 0.61 3.63
CA ARG A 110 22.14 -0.73 3.03
C ARG A 110 21.20 -1.68 3.76
N THR A 111 21.23 -1.68 5.08
CA THR A 111 20.31 -2.47 5.90
C THR A 111 18.88 -2.02 5.69
N GLY A 112 18.65 -0.70 5.56
CA GLY A 112 17.33 -0.16 5.25
C GLY A 112 16.75 -0.72 3.96
N TYR A 113 17.50 -0.75 2.88
CA TYR A 113 17.06 -1.34 1.61
C TYR A 113 16.81 -2.84 1.73
N ARG A 114 17.62 -3.56 2.49
CA ARG A 114 17.40 -4.99 2.76
C ARG A 114 16.10 -5.23 3.54
N LEU A 115 15.82 -4.41 4.55
CA LEU A 115 14.59 -4.49 5.31
C LEU A 115 13.37 -4.22 4.42
N HIS A 116 13.49 -3.25 3.52
CA HIS A 116 12.43 -2.96 2.56
C HIS A 116 12.16 -4.16 1.63
N ASP A 117 13.20 -4.74 1.05
CA ASP A 117 13.05 -5.88 0.13
C ASP A 117 12.49 -7.11 0.84
N ARG A 118 12.98 -7.42 2.04
CA ARG A 118 12.45 -8.51 2.85
C ARG A 118 11.01 -8.25 3.28
N GLY A 119 10.73 -7.01 3.65
CA GLY A 119 9.38 -6.59 4.02
C GLY A 119 8.39 -6.77 2.87
N LEU A 120 8.80 -6.41 1.65
CA LEU A 120 7.96 -6.63 0.46
C LEU A 120 7.69 -8.11 0.20
N ARG A 121 8.69 -8.96 0.38
CA ARG A 121 8.50 -10.41 0.21
C ARG A 121 7.53 -10.98 1.23
N SER A 122 7.68 -10.60 2.49
CA SER A 122 6.75 -11.00 3.56
C SER A 122 5.35 -10.49 3.28
N ALA A 123 5.24 -9.23 2.87
CA ALA A 123 3.97 -8.62 2.52
C ALA A 123 3.33 -9.30 1.31
N ALA A 124 4.12 -9.69 0.31
CA ALA A 124 3.61 -10.39 -0.88
C ALA A 124 2.96 -11.72 -0.50
N PHE A 125 3.57 -12.46 0.40
CA PHE A 125 3.01 -13.71 0.89
C PHE A 125 1.66 -13.49 1.62
N LEU A 126 1.61 -12.49 2.49
CA LEU A 126 0.39 -12.14 3.22
C LEU A 126 -0.70 -11.64 2.28
N TYR A 127 -0.33 -10.85 1.28
CA TYR A 127 -1.27 -10.32 0.29
C TYR A 127 -1.92 -11.41 -0.53
N GLU A 128 -1.15 -12.41 -0.97
CA GLU A 128 -1.69 -13.55 -1.68
C GLU A 128 -2.71 -14.34 -0.82
N ARG A 129 -2.43 -14.50 0.46
CA ARG A 129 -3.37 -15.11 1.39
C ARG A 129 -4.64 -14.29 1.56
N MET A 130 -4.49 -12.98 1.73
CA MET A 130 -5.64 -12.07 1.86
C MET A 130 -6.54 -12.09 0.64
N LYS A 131 -5.96 -12.14 -0.57
CA LYS A 131 -6.74 -12.22 -1.81
C LYS A 131 -7.56 -13.51 -1.92
N LYS A 132 -7.07 -14.62 -1.37
CA LYS A 132 -7.81 -15.87 -1.34
C LYS A 132 -9.00 -15.82 -0.39
N GLU A 133 -8.85 -15.12 0.73
CA GLU A 133 -9.90 -15.00 1.75
C GLU A 133 -10.93 -13.92 1.39
N ASP A 134 -10.52 -12.86 0.68
CA ASP A 134 -11.38 -11.74 0.34
C ASP A 134 -11.44 -11.53 -1.18
N PRO A 135 -12.59 -11.87 -1.82
CA PRO A 135 -12.76 -11.70 -3.26
C PRO A 135 -12.66 -10.25 -3.73
N LEU A 136 -12.91 -9.27 -2.85
CA LEU A 136 -12.88 -7.86 -3.19
C LEU A 136 -11.45 -7.35 -3.45
N LEU A 137 -10.44 -8.10 -2.98
CA LEU A 137 -9.03 -7.74 -3.20
C LEU A 137 -8.43 -8.35 -4.46
N ARG A 138 -9.19 -9.19 -5.14
CA ARG A 138 -8.75 -9.82 -6.39
C ARG A 138 -8.75 -8.83 -7.56
#